data_f8629bee3ef5fc2785cbb6f93f825c75
#
_entry.id   f8629bee3ef5fc2785cbb6f93f825c75
#
_cell.length_a   1.000
_cell.length_b   1.000
_cell.length_c   1.000
_cell.angle_alpha   90.00
_cell.angle_beta   90.00
_cell.angle_gamma   90.00
#
_symmetry.space_group_name_H-M   'P 1'
#
loop_
_entity.id
_entity.type
_entity.pdbx_description
1 polymer ?
#
loop_
_entity_poly.entity_id
_entity_poly.type
_entity_poly.pdbx_seq_one_letter_code
_entity_poly.pdbx_strand_id
1 'polypeptide(L)'
;MDEIRILAPTGACGSGFLESSFEKGLSQAPHFIGCDAGSTDPGPAYLGTGKPAFPREAVKRDMRLMLKGARRLKVPLLIGSANTAGGDVHLAGLVSIVREIAAEEKLSFRMAVIHAEQSKAYLKKRLGEGRIKPLHPAPEFNEAVIDRSECTVGMMGAEPFMHALKEGAEVIIAGRASDTAIFAAMPVMNGFPEGLAWHAGKVLECGAAAVVNRKTGDCMFAWIRKDHFVLEAPDPELQCTPQSVASHSLYENADPFKLVECSGTLDLTNSTYEQISERAVKVSGSEFIPAERYTVKLEGAEKVGYQSVIIGSIRDPFFIRQIDDWTERLLVRCHARVKQVYGERMKPGDYHINIRIYGKNGTMGPLEPVKEITTHELCLIIEVTAPSQDEASSIAGIVRHQGLHLPIPEWSGLITALACPYNPAHLDRGPIFRFN
;
A
#
# COMPACT_ATOMS: atom_id res chain seq x y z
N MET A 1 -29.73 0.50 20.35
CA MET A 1 -29.19 1.52 19.41
C MET A 1 -29.77 1.21 18.04
N ASP A 2 -30.40 2.18 17.40
CA ASP A 2 -31.09 1.97 16.11
C ASP A 2 -30.21 2.26 14.91
N GLU A 3 -29.15 3.03 15.11
CA GLU A 3 -28.12 3.29 14.09
C GLU A 3 -26.75 3.49 14.71
N ILE A 4 -25.70 3.19 13.94
CA ILE A 4 -24.30 3.58 14.21
C ILE A 4 -23.86 4.60 13.17
N ARG A 5 -23.24 5.69 13.66
CA ARG A 5 -22.70 6.78 12.87
C ARG A 5 -21.19 6.74 12.88
N ILE A 6 -20.57 6.83 11.71
CA ILE A 6 -19.14 6.66 11.52
C ILE A 6 -18.59 7.84 10.73
N LEU A 7 -17.50 8.44 11.21
CA LEU A 7 -16.73 9.43 10.47
C LEU A 7 -15.38 8.82 10.05
N ALA A 8 -15.13 8.78 8.75
CA ALA A 8 -13.85 8.43 8.14
C ALA A 8 -13.20 9.72 7.58
N PRO A 9 -12.16 10.29 8.22
CA PRO A 9 -11.60 11.57 7.82
C PRO A 9 -10.81 11.51 6.52
N THR A 10 -10.12 10.42 6.25
CA THR A 10 -9.29 10.22 5.05
C THR A 10 -9.05 8.74 4.82
N GLY A 11 -8.66 8.37 3.61
CA GLY A 11 -8.28 7.00 3.26
C GLY A 11 -6.88 6.59 3.68
N ALA A 12 -6.00 7.55 4.07
CA ALA A 12 -4.70 7.24 4.62
C ALA A 12 -4.22 8.38 5.53
N CYS A 13 -3.94 8.06 6.78
CA CYS A 13 -3.44 9.05 7.75
C CYS A 13 -2.11 9.66 7.28
N GLY A 14 -2.07 10.96 7.09
CA GLY A 14 -0.96 11.70 6.51
C GLY A 14 -1.19 12.16 5.07
N SER A 15 -2.25 11.71 4.41
CA SER A 15 -2.65 12.22 3.09
C SER A 15 -3.47 13.52 3.15
N GLY A 16 -3.97 13.86 4.33
CA GLY A 16 -4.73 15.07 4.60
C GLY A 16 -6.23 14.97 4.34
N PHE A 17 -6.95 15.91 4.92
CA PHE A 17 -8.38 16.17 4.74
C PHE A 17 -8.69 17.63 5.11
N LEU A 18 -9.83 18.14 4.66
CA LEU A 18 -10.26 19.49 4.98
C LEU A 18 -10.76 19.55 6.44
N GLU A 19 -10.25 20.53 7.20
CA GLU A 19 -10.65 20.72 8.60
C GLU A 19 -12.14 21.11 8.69
N SER A 20 -12.63 21.89 7.73
CA SER A 20 -14.06 22.25 7.63
C SER A 20 -14.97 21.04 7.42
N SER A 21 -14.57 20.10 6.55
CA SER A 21 -15.29 18.85 6.35
C SER A 21 -15.29 17.99 7.62
N PHE A 22 -14.14 17.89 8.28
CA PHE A 22 -14.02 17.16 9.52
C PHE A 22 -14.90 17.72 10.62
N GLU A 23 -14.88 19.05 10.84
CA GLU A 23 -15.74 19.72 11.83
C GLU A 23 -17.24 19.51 11.52
N LYS A 24 -17.62 19.56 10.24
CA LYS A 24 -18.98 19.25 9.83
C LYS A 24 -19.34 17.78 10.10
N GLY A 25 -18.42 16.84 9.83
CA GLY A 25 -18.59 15.45 10.19
C GLY A 25 -18.75 15.23 11.71
N LEU A 26 -17.96 15.94 12.53
CA LEU A 26 -18.11 15.90 13.99
C LEU A 26 -19.46 16.45 14.46
N SER A 27 -20.01 17.47 13.81
CA SER A 27 -21.33 18.02 14.15
C SER A 27 -22.48 17.03 13.93
N GLN A 28 -22.28 15.99 13.11
CA GLN A 28 -23.23 14.88 12.91
C GLN A 28 -23.17 13.84 14.03
N ALA A 29 -22.38 14.09 15.08
CA ALA A 29 -22.25 13.27 16.27
C ALA A 29 -21.93 11.79 15.96
N PRO A 30 -20.77 11.47 15.35
CA PRO A 30 -20.37 10.10 15.10
C PRO A 30 -20.23 9.33 16.42
N HIS A 31 -20.49 8.03 16.40
CA HIS A 31 -20.26 7.15 17.54
C HIS A 31 -18.80 6.74 17.65
N PHE A 32 -18.06 6.78 16.54
CA PHE A 32 -16.60 6.66 16.53
C PHE A 32 -16.01 7.32 15.29
N ILE A 33 -14.70 7.55 15.34
CA ILE A 33 -13.89 7.99 14.21
C ILE A 33 -12.96 6.84 13.85
N GLY A 34 -12.96 6.42 12.57
CA GLY A 34 -12.06 5.40 12.05
C GLY A 34 -11.15 6.00 10.98
N CYS A 35 -9.90 5.56 10.92
CA CYS A 35 -8.99 5.94 9.84
C CYS A 35 -8.01 4.80 9.57
N ASP A 36 -7.86 4.46 8.29
CA ASP A 36 -6.72 3.68 7.87
C ASP A 36 -5.45 4.55 7.88
N ALA A 37 -4.31 3.99 8.22
CA ALA A 37 -3.03 4.70 8.23
C ALA A 37 -2.04 4.13 7.21
N GLY A 38 -2.52 3.29 6.31
CA GLY A 38 -1.79 2.77 5.17
C GLY A 38 -2.05 1.30 4.86
N SER A 39 -1.29 0.79 3.91
CA SER A 39 -1.31 -0.60 3.49
C SER A 39 0.07 -1.06 3.03
N THR A 40 0.20 -2.30 2.61
CA THR A 40 1.39 -2.83 1.94
C THR A 40 1.34 -2.67 0.41
N ASP A 41 0.24 -2.16 -0.15
CA ASP A 41 0.03 -2.02 -1.60
C ASP A 41 1.09 -1.19 -2.33
N PRO A 42 1.69 -0.14 -1.72
CA PRO A 42 2.80 0.57 -2.36
C PRO A 42 4.07 -0.27 -2.58
N GLY A 43 4.08 -1.50 -2.08
CA GLY A 43 5.18 -2.44 -2.23
C GLY A 43 5.88 -2.81 -0.92
N PRO A 44 6.76 -3.81 -0.94
CA PRO A 44 7.38 -4.38 0.27
C PRO A 44 8.42 -3.47 0.93
N ALA A 45 8.84 -2.40 0.28
CA ALA A 45 9.95 -1.56 0.77
C ALA A 45 9.64 -0.86 2.09
N TYR A 46 8.41 -0.38 2.28
CA TYR A 46 8.03 0.25 3.55
C TYR A 46 8.04 -0.76 4.69
N LEU A 47 7.47 -1.95 4.48
CA LEU A 47 7.49 -3.03 5.47
C LEU A 47 8.92 -3.45 5.80
N GLY A 48 9.76 -3.67 4.78
CA GLY A 48 11.14 -4.12 4.95
C GLY A 48 12.09 -3.08 5.55
N THR A 49 11.85 -1.78 5.31
CA THR A 49 12.70 -0.71 5.85
C THR A 49 12.21 -0.14 7.17
N GLY A 50 10.96 -0.38 7.53
CA GLY A 50 10.30 0.26 8.66
C GLY A 50 10.04 1.77 8.47
N LYS A 51 10.21 2.29 7.25
CA LYS A 51 9.98 3.72 6.95
C LYS A 51 8.52 3.98 6.60
N PRO A 52 7.91 5.08 7.08
CA PRO A 52 6.57 5.46 6.67
C PRO A 52 6.57 6.08 5.26
N ALA A 53 5.43 5.97 4.56
CA ALA A 53 5.23 6.60 3.25
C ALA A 53 4.99 8.11 3.37
N PHE A 54 4.30 8.53 4.44
CA PHE A 54 3.97 9.94 4.65
C PHE A 54 4.97 10.63 5.59
N PRO A 55 5.24 11.93 5.38
CA PRO A 55 6.06 12.71 6.29
C PRO A 55 5.45 12.75 7.70
N ARG A 56 6.30 12.67 8.73
CA ARG A 56 5.88 12.67 10.13
C ARG A 56 4.95 13.83 10.48
N GLU A 57 5.25 15.03 9.97
CA GLU A 57 4.45 16.23 10.26
C GLU A 57 3.04 16.16 9.64
N ALA A 58 2.90 15.54 8.46
CA ALA A 58 1.60 15.32 7.86
C ALA A 58 0.76 14.34 8.69
N VAL A 59 1.35 13.21 9.10
CA VAL A 59 0.71 12.24 10.00
C VAL A 59 0.34 12.91 11.33
N LYS A 60 1.25 13.69 11.92
CA LYS A 60 1.00 14.40 13.19
C LYS A 60 -0.15 15.41 13.09
N ARG A 61 -0.24 16.14 11.97
CA ARG A 61 -1.35 17.08 11.71
C ARG A 61 -2.69 16.35 11.69
N ASP A 62 -2.81 15.27 10.91
CA ASP A 62 -4.06 14.54 10.77
C ASP A 62 -4.45 13.87 12.09
N MET A 63 -3.51 13.20 12.76
CA MET A 63 -3.71 12.59 14.07
C MET A 63 -4.15 13.61 15.13
N ARG A 64 -3.60 14.83 15.12
CA ARG A 64 -3.99 15.88 16.08
C ARG A 64 -5.46 16.26 15.91
N LEU A 65 -5.92 16.47 14.68
CA LEU A 65 -7.32 16.81 14.40
C LEU A 65 -8.25 15.67 14.83
N MET A 66 -7.95 14.43 14.44
CA MET A 66 -8.74 13.26 14.80
C MET A 66 -8.80 13.05 16.32
N LEU A 67 -7.66 13.12 16.99
CA LEU A 67 -7.57 12.90 18.43
C LEU A 67 -8.35 13.98 19.22
N LYS A 68 -8.18 15.26 18.86
CA LYS A 68 -8.95 16.37 19.48
C LYS A 68 -10.45 16.21 19.23
N GLY A 69 -10.86 15.89 18.01
CA GLY A 69 -12.26 15.65 17.65
C GLY A 69 -12.88 14.50 18.45
N ALA A 70 -12.20 13.35 18.50
CA ALA A 70 -12.64 12.18 19.25
C ALA A 70 -12.75 12.47 20.75
N ARG A 71 -11.77 13.14 21.33
CA ARG A 71 -11.80 13.47 22.78
C ARG A 71 -12.87 14.52 23.12
N ARG A 72 -13.10 15.50 22.25
CA ARG A 72 -14.16 16.50 22.40
C ARG A 72 -15.55 15.84 22.43
N LEU A 73 -15.78 14.86 21.57
CA LEU A 73 -17.07 14.12 21.53
C LEU A 73 -17.13 12.95 22.49
N LYS A 74 -16.00 12.58 23.13
CA LYS A 74 -15.87 11.39 24.01
C LYS A 74 -16.23 10.09 23.29
N VAL A 75 -15.81 9.98 22.02
CA VAL A 75 -16.01 8.79 21.18
C VAL A 75 -14.66 8.10 20.92
N PRO A 76 -14.65 6.79 20.64
CA PRO A 76 -13.44 6.08 20.28
C PRO A 76 -12.82 6.59 18.97
N LEU A 77 -11.48 6.54 18.91
CA LEU A 77 -10.68 6.71 17.70
C LEU A 77 -9.97 5.39 17.38
N LEU A 78 -10.24 4.84 16.20
CA LEU A 78 -9.68 3.58 15.72
C LEU A 78 -8.75 3.84 14.53
N ILE A 79 -7.48 3.44 14.66
CA ILE A 79 -6.48 3.56 13.60
C ILE A 79 -5.92 2.16 13.30
N GLY A 80 -6.02 1.74 12.04
CA GLY A 80 -5.39 0.52 11.53
C GLY A 80 -4.15 0.78 10.71
N SER A 81 -3.37 -0.25 10.43
CA SER A 81 -2.20 -0.24 9.55
C SER A 81 -1.20 0.90 9.83
N ALA A 82 -0.85 1.07 11.11
CA ALA A 82 -0.07 2.20 11.62
C ALA A 82 1.13 2.56 10.72
N ASN A 83 1.25 3.85 10.38
CA ASN A 83 2.38 4.43 9.63
C ASN A 83 2.73 3.65 8.35
N THR A 84 1.76 3.28 7.54
CA THR A 84 1.86 2.61 6.25
C THR A 84 1.77 1.08 6.35
N ALA A 85 2.79 0.36 6.82
CA ALA A 85 2.82 -1.09 6.69
C ALA A 85 2.51 -1.86 7.99
N GLY A 86 2.33 -1.15 9.10
CA GLY A 86 1.85 -1.71 10.36
C GLY A 86 2.77 -2.71 11.07
N GLY A 87 4.06 -2.80 10.72
CA GLY A 87 5.06 -3.50 11.52
C GLY A 87 5.35 -2.78 12.84
N ASP A 88 6.06 -3.41 13.76
CA ASP A 88 6.28 -2.88 15.11
C ASP A 88 7.02 -1.52 15.12
N VAL A 89 7.95 -1.30 14.18
CA VAL A 89 8.64 0.00 14.02
C VAL A 89 7.64 1.08 13.61
N HIS A 90 6.73 0.78 12.68
CA HIS A 90 5.69 1.70 12.24
C HIS A 90 4.71 2.02 13.37
N LEU A 91 4.28 0.99 14.10
CA LEU A 91 3.38 1.10 15.24
C LEU A 91 3.98 1.98 16.34
N ALA A 92 5.24 1.73 16.72
CA ALA A 92 5.96 2.52 17.71
C ALA A 92 6.09 3.99 17.27
N GLY A 93 6.33 4.24 15.98
CA GLY A 93 6.40 5.58 15.40
C GLY A 93 5.08 6.34 15.54
N LEU A 94 3.94 5.73 15.21
CA LEU A 94 2.62 6.36 15.35
C LEU A 94 2.23 6.57 16.82
N VAL A 95 2.49 5.59 17.68
CA VAL A 95 2.26 5.71 19.14
C VAL A 95 3.08 6.87 19.72
N SER A 96 4.31 7.07 19.26
CA SER A 96 5.13 8.23 19.68
C SER A 96 4.47 9.55 19.27
N ILE A 97 3.94 9.66 18.05
CA ILE A 97 3.21 10.85 17.59
C ILE A 97 1.98 11.11 18.45
N VAL A 98 1.19 10.06 18.74
CA VAL A 98 -0.02 10.18 19.58
C VAL A 98 0.31 10.65 21.00
N ARG A 99 1.38 10.12 21.62
CA ARG A 99 1.85 10.54 22.95
C ARG A 99 2.31 11.99 22.97
N GLU A 100 3.02 12.40 21.93
CA GLU A 100 3.48 13.80 21.77
C GLU A 100 2.27 14.75 21.67
N ILE A 101 1.29 14.43 20.84
CA ILE A 101 0.06 15.23 20.71
C ILE A 101 -0.69 15.26 22.05
N ALA A 102 -0.80 14.14 22.74
CA ALA A 102 -1.47 14.07 24.04
C ALA A 102 -0.81 15.00 25.07
N ALA A 103 0.53 15.06 25.09
CA ALA A 103 1.27 15.97 25.96
C ALA A 103 1.07 17.45 25.58
N GLU A 104 1.16 17.78 24.29
CA GLU A 104 0.98 19.15 23.78
C GLU A 104 -0.43 19.69 24.03
N GLU A 105 -1.45 18.86 23.79
CA GLU A 105 -2.87 19.24 23.89
C GLU A 105 -3.45 18.94 25.30
N LYS A 106 -2.63 18.43 26.23
CA LYS A 106 -3.03 18.04 27.60
C LYS A 106 -4.21 17.07 27.62
N LEU A 107 -4.20 16.09 26.73
CA LEU A 107 -5.21 15.05 26.63
C LEU A 107 -4.85 13.84 27.49
N SER A 108 -5.87 13.22 28.10
CA SER A 108 -5.75 11.95 28.81
C SER A 108 -6.79 10.98 28.28
N PHE A 109 -6.39 9.75 27.99
CA PHE A 109 -7.25 8.70 27.46
C PHE A 109 -6.62 7.31 27.68
N ARG A 110 -7.45 6.28 27.65
CA ARG A 110 -7.01 4.89 27.65
C ARG A 110 -6.68 4.48 26.22
N MET A 111 -5.41 4.11 25.98
CA MET A 111 -4.95 3.70 24.64
C MET A 111 -4.66 2.21 24.60
N ALA A 112 -5.23 1.50 23.63
CA ALA A 112 -4.83 0.16 23.24
C ALA A 112 -3.83 0.23 22.08
N VAL A 113 -2.78 -0.59 22.16
CA VAL A 113 -1.77 -0.79 21.10
C VAL A 113 -1.84 -2.25 20.70
N ILE A 114 -2.11 -2.52 19.41
CA ILE A 114 -2.31 -3.88 18.90
C ILE A 114 -1.20 -4.19 17.91
N HIS A 115 -0.37 -5.18 18.23
CA HIS A 115 0.74 -5.62 17.40
C HIS A 115 0.28 -6.56 16.27
N ALA A 116 0.90 -6.45 15.10
CA ALA A 116 0.63 -7.30 13.93
C ALA A 116 1.84 -8.11 13.49
N GLU A 117 3.06 -7.69 13.89
CA GLU A 117 4.30 -8.35 13.51
C GLU A 117 4.41 -9.73 14.14
N GLN A 118 4.86 -10.70 13.33
CA GLN A 118 4.98 -12.10 13.74
C GLN A 118 6.44 -12.50 13.90
N SER A 119 6.78 -13.11 15.03
CA SER A 119 8.14 -13.57 15.25
C SER A 119 8.51 -14.74 14.32
N LYS A 120 9.74 -14.77 13.85
CA LYS A 120 10.26 -15.86 12.99
C LYS A 120 10.07 -17.24 13.63
N ALA A 121 10.27 -17.34 14.94
CA ALA A 121 10.08 -18.60 15.68
C ALA A 121 8.62 -19.07 15.64
N TYR A 122 7.67 -18.15 15.81
CA TYR A 122 6.24 -18.45 15.70
C TYR A 122 5.87 -18.90 14.28
N LEU A 123 6.35 -18.18 13.26
CA LEU A 123 6.08 -18.51 11.85
C LEU A 123 6.64 -19.90 11.50
N LYS A 124 7.87 -20.22 11.87
CA LYS A 124 8.46 -21.54 11.63
C LYS A 124 7.66 -22.65 12.31
N LYS A 125 7.26 -22.43 13.56
CA LYS A 125 6.37 -23.37 14.27
C LYS A 125 5.08 -23.61 13.51
N ARG A 126 4.39 -22.54 13.08
CA ARG A 126 3.13 -22.64 12.35
C ARG A 126 3.27 -23.25 10.96
N LEU A 127 4.40 -22.99 10.30
CA LEU A 127 4.74 -23.62 9.02
C LEU A 127 4.93 -25.14 9.19
N GLY A 128 5.70 -25.58 10.21
CA GLY A 128 5.90 -26.99 10.53
C GLY A 128 4.60 -27.72 10.93
N GLU A 129 3.63 -27.01 11.50
CA GLU A 129 2.29 -27.52 11.81
C GLU A 129 1.35 -27.56 10.56
N GLY A 130 1.83 -27.15 9.37
CA GLY A 130 1.04 -27.07 8.13
C GLY A 130 -0.08 -26.00 8.17
N ARG A 131 0.06 -24.99 9.04
CA ARG A 131 -0.93 -23.94 9.26
C ARG A 131 -0.69 -22.69 8.42
N ILE A 132 0.45 -22.60 7.73
CA ILE A 132 0.73 -21.52 6.77
C ILE A 132 0.69 -22.14 5.37
N LYS A 133 -0.06 -21.51 4.48
CA LYS A 133 -0.19 -21.90 3.07
C LYS A 133 0.06 -20.68 2.20
N PRO A 134 0.87 -20.80 1.12
CA PRO A 134 1.07 -19.69 0.20
C PRO A 134 -0.25 -19.38 -0.53
N LEU A 135 -0.49 -18.09 -0.80
CA LEU A 135 -1.57 -17.66 -1.68
C LEU A 135 -1.13 -17.85 -3.13
N HIS A 136 -1.98 -18.43 -3.96
CA HIS A 136 -1.66 -18.59 -5.39
C HIS A 136 -1.86 -17.26 -6.13
N PRO A 137 -0.90 -16.78 -6.95
CA PRO A 137 0.34 -17.43 -7.41
C PRO A 137 1.61 -17.07 -6.61
N ALA A 138 1.54 -16.96 -5.30
CA ALA A 138 2.68 -16.60 -4.45
C ALA A 138 3.85 -17.59 -4.62
N PRO A 139 5.10 -17.14 -4.42
CA PRO A 139 6.26 -18.01 -4.40
C PRO A 139 6.20 -19.00 -3.23
N GLU A 140 7.04 -20.04 -3.30
CA GLU A 140 7.20 -21.01 -2.21
C GLU A 140 7.59 -20.29 -0.91
N PHE A 141 6.92 -20.65 0.18
CA PHE A 141 7.18 -20.15 1.51
C PHE A 141 7.77 -21.26 2.39
N ASN A 142 9.00 -21.07 2.86
CA ASN A 142 9.74 -22.02 3.67
C ASN A 142 10.54 -21.32 4.78
N GLU A 143 11.22 -22.10 5.64
CA GLU A 143 12.00 -21.55 6.75
C GLU A 143 13.11 -20.59 6.30
N ALA A 144 13.76 -20.86 5.17
CA ALA A 144 14.80 -20.00 4.65
C ALA A 144 14.25 -18.63 4.21
N VAL A 145 13.02 -18.60 3.66
CA VAL A 145 12.30 -17.34 3.34
C VAL A 145 11.99 -16.58 4.62
N ILE A 146 11.48 -17.27 5.66
CA ILE A 146 11.24 -16.64 6.98
C ILE A 146 12.52 -16.03 7.55
N ASP A 147 13.65 -16.72 7.44
CA ASP A 147 14.94 -16.23 7.95
C ASP A 147 15.42 -14.97 7.22
N ARG A 148 15.20 -14.89 5.91
CA ARG A 148 15.58 -13.72 5.11
C ARG A 148 14.57 -12.55 5.16
N SER A 149 13.37 -12.79 5.72
CA SER A 149 12.37 -11.72 5.88
C SER A 149 12.81 -10.74 6.96
N GLU A 150 12.80 -9.46 6.64
CA GLU A 150 13.07 -8.39 7.60
C GLU A 150 11.89 -8.19 8.56
N CYS A 151 10.68 -8.23 8.02
CA CYS A 151 9.43 -8.10 8.76
C CYS A 151 8.35 -8.95 8.11
N THR A 152 7.50 -9.58 8.92
CA THR A 152 6.28 -10.25 8.47
C THR A 152 5.14 -9.86 9.39
N VAL A 153 4.05 -9.36 8.83
CA VAL A 153 2.86 -8.94 9.57
C VAL A 153 1.66 -9.85 9.25
N GLY A 154 0.77 -10.03 10.22
CA GLY A 154 -0.52 -10.66 10.02
C GLY A 154 -1.60 -9.59 9.91
N MET A 155 -2.31 -9.53 8.78
CA MET A 155 -3.43 -8.60 8.58
C MET A 155 -4.61 -9.02 9.47
N MET A 156 -4.83 -8.29 10.56
CA MET A 156 -5.90 -8.60 11.53
C MET A 156 -7.28 -8.19 11.01
N GLY A 157 -8.30 -8.92 11.42
CA GLY A 157 -9.71 -8.58 11.21
C GLY A 157 -10.26 -7.62 12.27
N ALA A 158 -11.58 -7.60 12.43
CA ALA A 158 -12.30 -6.71 13.36
C ALA A 158 -12.15 -7.10 14.83
N GLU A 159 -11.87 -8.37 15.15
CA GLU A 159 -11.93 -8.94 16.50
C GLU A 159 -10.96 -8.28 17.49
N PRO A 160 -9.69 -7.96 17.13
CA PRO A 160 -8.79 -7.25 18.04
C PRO A 160 -9.30 -5.86 18.41
N PHE A 161 -9.92 -5.14 17.47
CA PHE A 161 -10.55 -3.83 17.72
C PHE A 161 -11.75 -3.98 18.65
N MET A 162 -12.61 -4.97 18.41
CA MET A 162 -13.76 -5.28 19.27
C MET A 162 -13.32 -5.61 20.69
N HIS A 163 -12.25 -6.38 20.85
CA HIS A 163 -11.69 -6.70 22.16
C HIS A 163 -11.19 -5.44 22.87
N ALA A 164 -10.40 -4.61 22.22
CA ALA A 164 -9.91 -3.35 22.77
C ALA A 164 -11.05 -2.40 23.18
N LEU A 165 -12.12 -2.30 22.37
CA LEU A 165 -13.32 -1.52 22.69
C LEU A 165 -14.04 -2.05 23.95
N LYS A 166 -14.19 -3.38 24.08
CA LYS A 166 -14.80 -4.02 25.27
C LYS A 166 -14.00 -3.75 26.54
N GLU A 167 -12.67 -3.69 26.44
CA GLU A 167 -11.77 -3.30 27.54
C GLU A 167 -11.80 -1.78 27.83
N GLY A 168 -12.59 -1.02 27.08
CA GLY A 168 -12.80 0.41 27.28
C GLY A 168 -11.69 1.28 26.74
N ALA A 169 -10.97 0.85 25.70
CA ALA A 169 -10.02 1.71 25.00
C ALA A 169 -10.76 2.87 24.31
N GLU A 170 -10.21 4.07 24.48
CA GLU A 170 -10.73 5.30 23.87
C GLU A 170 -9.95 5.70 22.61
N VAL A 171 -8.71 5.21 22.49
CA VAL A 171 -7.86 5.35 21.31
C VAL A 171 -7.25 3.98 21.04
N ILE A 172 -7.40 3.48 19.83
CA ILE A 172 -6.85 2.19 19.41
C ILE A 172 -5.90 2.45 18.26
N ILE A 173 -4.64 2.07 18.41
CA ILE A 173 -3.62 2.12 17.38
C ILE A 173 -3.19 0.68 17.09
N ALA A 174 -3.50 0.22 15.88
CA ALA A 174 -3.20 -1.15 15.47
C ALA A 174 -2.10 -1.19 14.40
N GLY A 175 -1.29 -2.25 14.43
CA GLY A 175 -0.45 -2.64 13.32
C GLY A 175 -1.26 -3.02 12.08
N ARG A 176 -0.73 -3.86 11.20
CA ARG A 176 -1.40 -4.22 9.95
C ARG A 176 -2.79 -4.82 10.19
N ALA A 177 -3.80 -4.21 9.64
CA ALA A 177 -5.19 -4.60 9.75
C ALA A 177 -5.85 -4.63 8.37
N SER A 178 -6.94 -5.35 8.21
CA SER A 178 -7.87 -5.12 7.10
C SER A 178 -8.44 -3.71 7.25
N ASP A 179 -8.37 -2.94 6.19
CA ASP A 179 -8.78 -1.52 6.18
C ASP A 179 -10.28 -1.41 6.49
N THR A 180 -11.06 -2.34 5.95
CA THR A 180 -12.50 -2.51 6.20
C THR A 180 -12.81 -2.84 7.67
N ALA A 181 -11.97 -3.67 8.31
CA ALA A 181 -12.18 -4.14 9.68
C ALA A 181 -12.22 -3.01 10.72
N ILE A 182 -11.48 -1.93 10.50
CA ILE A 182 -11.45 -0.74 11.35
C ILE A 182 -12.87 -0.18 11.54
N PHE A 183 -13.64 -0.15 10.46
CA PHE A 183 -14.98 0.42 10.42
C PHE A 183 -16.07 -0.59 10.76
N ALA A 184 -15.86 -1.88 10.45
CA ALA A 184 -16.80 -2.95 10.74
C ALA A 184 -16.86 -3.32 12.24
N ALA A 185 -15.76 -3.13 12.98
CA ALA A 185 -15.59 -3.61 14.36
C ALA A 185 -16.71 -3.17 15.31
N MET A 186 -16.99 -1.86 15.39
CA MET A 186 -18.00 -1.36 16.33
C MET A 186 -19.43 -1.73 15.90
N PRO A 187 -19.85 -1.62 14.64
CA PRO A 187 -21.17 -2.09 14.20
C PRO A 187 -21.40 -3.58 14.49
N VAL A 188 -20.46 -4.46 14.13
CA VAL A 188 -20.55 -5.90 14.39
C VAL A 188 -20.66 -6.18 15.90
N MET A 189 -19.82 -5.53 16.72
CA MET A 189 -19.85 -5.66 18.18
C MET A 189 -21.22 -5.27 18.78
N ASN A 190 -21.92 -4.33 18.16
CA ASN A 190 -23.24 -3.85 18.61
C ASN A 190 -24.42 -4.58 17.93
N GLY A 191 -24.17 -5.70 17.24
CA GLY A 191 -25.20 -6.56 16.66
C GLY A 191 -25.90 -5.98 15.43
N PHE A 192 -25.23 -5.12 14.68
CA PHE A 192 -25.71 -4.72 13.36
C PHE A 192 -25.40 -5.83 12.35
N PRO A 193 -26.15 -5.94 11.21
CA PRO A 193 -25.91 -6.95 10.21
C PRO A 193 -24.48 -6.86 9.66
N GLU A 194 -23.75 -7.96 9.72
CA GLU A 194 -22.34 -8.00 9.32
C GLU A 194 -22.15 -7.58 7.87
N GLY A 195 -23.00 -8.02 6.94
CA GLY A 195 -22.91 -7.63 5.53
C GLY A 195 -22.96 -6.12 5.33
N LEU A 196 -23.84 -5.43 6.06
CA LEU A 196 -23.91 -3.96 6.01
C LEU A 196 -22.71 -3.28 6.68
N ALA A 197 -22.25 -3.83 7.81
CA ALA A 197 -21.11 -3.30 8.54
C ALA A 197 -19.81 -3.38 7.73
N TRP A 198 -19.54 -4.55 7.15
CA TRP A 198 -18.37 -4.77 6.32
C TRP A 198 -18.44 -3.98 5.01
N HIS A 199 -19.61 -3.90 4.36
CA HIS A 199 -19.76 -3.11 3.14
C HIS A 199 -19.57 -1.59 3.39
N ALA A 200 -20.17 -1.07 4.45
CA ALA A 200 -19.92 0.33 4.84
C ALA A 200 -18.43 0.57 5.11
N GLY A 201 -17.76 -0.38 5.77
CA GLY A 201 -16.30 -0.36 5.98
C GLY A 201 -15.53 -0.28 4.67
N LYS A 202 -15.87 -1.11 3.67
CA LYS A 202 -15.22 -1.12 2.34
C LYS A 202 -15.33 0.23 1.63
N VAL A 203 -16.40 0.98 1.85
CA VAL A 203 -16.53 2.32 1.25
C VAL A 203 -15.81 3.39 2.09
N LEU A 204 -15.82 3.27 3.41
CA LEU A 204 -15.24 4.26 4.33
C LEU A 204 -13.71 4.22 4.37
N GLU A 205 -13.09 3.08 4.12
CA GLU A 205 -11.64 2.87 4.23
C GLU A 205 -10.81 3.86 3.40
N CYS A 206 -11.34 4.32 2.28
CA CYS A 206 -10.70 5.29 1.39
C CYS A 206 -11.21 6.74 1.58
N GLY A 207 -11.90 7.05 2.70
CA GLY A 207 -12.50 8.37 2.93
C GLY A 207 -13.47 8.75 1.81
N ALA A 208 -13.42 9.98 1.32
CA ALA A 208 -14.30 10.47 0.26
C ALA A 208 -13.93 9.96 -1.14
N ALA A 209 -13.52 8.70 -1.29
CA ALA A 209 -13.22 8.14 -2.62
C ALA A 209 -14.49 7.78 -3.43
N ALA A 210 -15.59 7.47 -2.76
CA ALA A 210 -16.85 7.08 -3.37
C ALA A 210 -17.78 8.27 -3.75
N VAL A 211 -17.19 9.42 -4.09
CA VAL A 211 -17.93 10.64 -4.50
C VAL A 211 -17.56 11.06 -5.91
N VAL A 212 -18.43 11.88 -6.52
CA VAL A 212 -18.11 12.67 -7.69
C VAL A 212 -17.62 14.07 -7.27
N ASN A 213 -16.95 14.77 -8.18
CA ASN A 213 -16.37 16.12 -7.98
C ASN A 213 -15.22 16.18 -6.94
N ARG A 214 -14.60 15.05 -6.58
CA ARG A 214 -13.48 15.01 -5.66
C ARG A 214 -12.26 15.75 -6.22
N LYS A 215 -11.75 16.73 -5.46
CA LYS A 215 -10.52 17.49 -5.79
C LYS A 215 -9.30 16.96 -5.03
N THR A 216 -9.51 16.55 -3.78
CA THR A 216 -8.47 16.04 -2.87
C THR A 216 -9.04 14.89 -2.04
N GLY A 217 -8.22 14.26 -1.19
CA GLY A 217 -8.71 13.39 -0.12
C GLY A 217 -9.59 14.18 0.85
N ASP A 218 -10.67 13.60 1.36
CA ASP A 218 -11.55 14.25 2.34
C ASP A 218 -12.41 13.23 3.08
N CYS A 219 -13.27 13.72 3.99
CA CYS A 219 -14.07 12.95 4.90
C CYS A 219 -15.26 12.25 4.22
N MET A 220 -15.58 11.06 4.69
CA MET A 220 -16.83 10.35 4.42
C MET A 220 -17.58 10.07 5.72
N PHE A 221 -18.90 10.09 5.66
CA PHE A 221 -19.77 9.77 6.79
C PHE A 221 -20.74 8.65 6.45
N ALA A 222 -20.98 7.75 7.39
CA ALA A 222 -21.95 6.66 7.23
C ALA A 222 -22.89 6.54 8.44
N TRP A 223 -24.15 6.18 8.13
CA TRP A 223 -25.18 5.79 9.08
C TRP A 223 -25.56 4.33 8.82
N ILE A 224 -25.18 3.41 9.67
CA ILE A 224 -25.51 1.98 9.55
C ILE A 224 -26.76 1.71 10.38
N ARG A 225 -27.78 1.12 9.74
CA ARG A 225 -29.06 0.71 10.33
C ARG A 225 -29.27 -0.80 10.21
N LYS A 226 -30.42 -1.29 10.62
CA LYS A 226 -30.73 -2.73 10.66
C LYS A 226 -30.92 -3.35 9.26
N ASP A 227 -31.30 -2.59 8.26
CA ASP A 227 -31.66 -3.03 6.92
C ASP A 227 -30.86 -2.36 5.79
N HIS A 228 -30.13 -1.30 6.10
CA HIS A 228 -29.34 -0.53 5.14
C HIS A 228 -28.29 0.33 5.83
N PHE A 229 -27.39 0.91 5.03
CA PHE A 229 -26.58 2.05 5.46
C PHE A 229 -26.73 3.22 4.47
N VAL A 230 -26.43 4.42 4.94
CA VAL A 230 -26.43 5.65 4.13
C VAL A 230 -25.02 6.21 4.14
N LEU A 231 -24.60 6.74 3.01
CA LEU A 231 -23.32 7.42 2.80
C LEU A 231 -23.54 8.86 2.34
N GLU A 232 -22.82 9.80 2.94
CA GLU A 232 -22.76 11.19 2.50
C GLU A 232 -21.41 11.79 2.91
N ALA A 233 -20.75 12.52 2.01
CA ALA A 233 -19.56 13.29 2.36
C ALA A 233 -19.95 14.54 3.16
N PRO A 234 -19.23 14.88 4.26
CA PRO A 234 -19.48 16.11 5.01
C PRO A 234 -19.28 17.39 4.19
N ASP A 235 -18.36 17.42 3.24
CA ASP A 235 -18.20 18.54 2.33
C ASP A 235 -19.45 18.71 1.44
N PRO A 236 -20.10 19.90 1.44
CA PRO A 236 -21.28 20.13 0.64
C PRO A 236 -21.06 20.13 -0.88
N GLU A 237 -19.83 20.28 -1.35
CA GLU A 237 -19.50 20.22 -2.78
C GLU A 237 -19.35 18.78 -3.30
N LEU A 238 -19.20 17.82 -2.40
CA LEU A 238 -19.02 16.40 -2.75
C LEU A 238 -20.37 15.67 -2.77
N GLN A 239 -20.53 14.78 -3.73
CA GLN A 239 -21.77 14.07 -3.96
C GLN A 239 -21.51 12.56 -4.10
N CYS A 240 -22.16 11.75 -3.26
CA CYS A 240 -22.30 10.31 -3.48
C CYS A 240 -23.38 10.06 -4.54
N THR A 241 -23.09 9.20 -5.50
CA THR A 241 -24.05 8.70 -6.47
C THR A 241 -24.08 7.17 -6.43
N PRO A 242 -25.19 6.52 -6.84
CA PRO A 242 -25.23 5.06 -6.93
C PRO A 242 -24.06 4.48 -7.71
N GLN A 243 -23.67 5.13 -8.82
CA GLN A 243 -22.55 4.70 -9.64
C GLN A 243 -21.20 4.86 -8.91
N SER A 244 -20.96 6.01 -8.25
CA SER A 244 -19.67 6.24 -7.57
C SER A 244 -19.49 5.30 -6.38
N VAL A 245 -20.57 5.04 -5.61
CA VAL A 245 -20.52 4.11 -4.47
C VAL A 245 -20.37 2.67 -4.95
N ALA A 246 -21.13 2.23 -5.95
CA ALA A 246 -21.02 0.89 -6.52
C ALA A 246 -19.60 0.67 -7.11
N SER A 247 -19.10 1.61 -7.90
CA SER A 247 -17.75 1.50 -8.48
C SER A 247 -16.68 1.36 -7.41
N HIS A 248 -16.80 2.10 -6.31
CA HIS A 248 -15.85 2.00 -5.19
C HIS A 248 -15.99 0.67 -4.44
N SER A 249 -17.21 0.17 -4.26
CA SER A 249 -17.46 -1.12 -3.60
C SER A 249 -16.84 -2.30 -4.33
N LEU A 250 -16.77 -2.24 -5.67
CA LEU A 250 -16.33 -3.35 -6.53
C LEU A 250 -14.83 -3.29 -6.88
N TYR A 251 -14.15 -2.20 -6.53
CA TYR A 251 -12.76 -2.00 -6.92
C TYR A 251 -11.77 -2.76 -6.01
N GLU A 252 -10.58 -3.09 -6.53
CA GLU A 252 -9.48 -3.78 -5.81
C GLU A 252 -9.79 -5.20 -5.31
N ASN A 253 -10.90 -5.79 -5.69
CA ASN A 253 -11.22 -7.17 -5.33
C ASN A 253 -10.81 -8.12 -6.46
N ALA A 254 -10.27 -9.30 -6.13
CA ALA A 254 -9.99 -10.36 -7.11
C ALA A 254 -11.27 -10.87 -7.79
N ASP A 255 -12.34 -10.99 -7.02
CA ASP A 255 -13.73 -11.10 -7.51
C ASP A 255 -14.43 -9.78 -7.15
N PRO A 256 -14.93 -8.99 -8.11
CA PRO A 256 -15.54 -7.68 -7.84
C PRO A 256 -16.63 -7.70 -6.78
N PHE A 257 -17.37 -8.81 -6.68
CA PHE A 257 -18.50 -8.96 -5.77
C PHE A 257 -18.14 -9.60 -4.43
N LYS A 258 -16.91 -10.10 -4.25
CA LYS A 258 -16.53 -10.87 -3.07
C LYS A 258 -15.23 -10.36 -2.46
N LEU A 259 -15.33 -9.84 -1.25
CA LEU A 259 -14.17 -9.43 -0.45
C LEU A 259 -13.95 -10.46 0.67
N VAL A 260 -12.78 -11.11 0.64
CA VAL A 260 -12.39 -12.11 1.64
C VAL A 260 -11.77 -11.40 2.84
N GLU A 261 -12.38 -11.63 4.00
CA GLU A 261 -11.94 -11.13 5.30
C GLU A 261 -11.49 -12.26 6.22
N CYS A 262 -10.87 -11.94 7.36
CA CYS A 262 -10.38 -12.94 8.32
C CYS A 262 -11.47 -13.89 8.83
N SER A 263 -12.67 -13.37 9.08
CA SER A 263 -13.81 -14.09 9.67
C SER A 263 -14.83 -14.58 8.64
N GLY A 264 -14.72 -14.19 7.37
CA GLY A 264 -15.69 -14.57 6.34
C GLY A 264 -15.47 -13.89 5.00
N THR A 265 -16.53 -13.84 4.22
CA THR A 265 -16.54 -13.19 2.91
C THR A 265 -17.73 -12.24 2.82
N LEU A 266 -17.45 -10.98 2.53
CA LEU A 266 -18.46 -10.00 2.16
C LEU A 266 -18.92 -10.31 0.72
N ASP A 267 -20.21 -10.53 0.53
CA ASP A 267 -20.83 -10.75 -0.78
C ASP A 267 -21.72 -9.56 -1.15
N LEU A 268 -21.38 -8.92 -2.26
CA LEU A 268 -22.03 -7.72 -2.79
C LEU A 268 -22.99 -8.04 -3.95
N THR A 269 -23.17 -9.32 -4.31
CA THR A 269 -23.93 -9.74 -5.49
C THR A 269 -25.36 -9.19 -5.51
N ASN A 270 -26.00 -9.13 -4.33
CA ASN A 270 -27.38 -8.65 -4.18
C ASN A 270 -27.47 -7.21 -3.68
N SER A 271 -26.34 -6.49 -3.63
CA SER A 271 -26.32 -5.11 -3.14
C SER A 271 -27.06 -4.16 -4.05
N THR A 272 -27.83 -3.26 -3.48
CA THR A 272 -28.60 -2.23 -4.17
C THR A 272 -28.16 -0.84 -3.71
N TYR A 273 -28.16 0.10 -4.64
CA TYR A 273 -27.69 1.47 -4.43
C TYR A 273 -28.79 2.45 -4.87
N GLU A 274 -29.34 3.21 -3.93
CA GLU A 274 -30.47 4.10 -4.15
C GLU A 274 -30.08 5.54 -3.81
N GLN A 275 -30.30 6.48 -4.74
CA GLN A 275 -30.13 7.90 -4.46
C GLN A 275 -31.29 8.39 -3.59
N ILE A 276 -31.00 8.84 -2.36
CA ILE A 276 -32.05 9.30 -1.42
C ILE A 276 -32.08 10.81 -1.23
N SER A 277 -31.03 11.51 -1.65
CA SER A 277 -30.96 12.97 -1.74
C SER A 277 -29.96 13.36 -2.83
N GLU A 278 -29.77 14.63 -3.09
CA GLU A 278 -28.77 15.11 -4.07
C GLU A 278 -27.36 14.58 -3.78
N ARG A 279 -27.04 14.25 -2.51
CA ARG A 279 -25.68 13.96 -2.06
C ARG A 279 -25.53 12.64 -1.33
N ALA A 280 -26.63 11.97 -0.99
CA ALA A 280 -26.61 10.76 -0.18
C ALA A 280 -27.10 9.54 -0.93
N VAL A 281 -26.43 8.40 -0.70
CA VAL A 281 -26.79 7.10 -1.26
C VAL A 281 -27.09 6.13 -0.13
N LYS A 282 -28.21 5.44 -0.25
CA LYS A 282 -28.60 4.30 0.58
C LYS A 282 -28.12 3.01 -0.08
N VAL A 283 -27.52 2.12 0.70
CA VAL A 283 -27.04 0.82 0.27
C VAL A 283 -27.68 -0.27 1.11
N SER A 284 -28.15 -1.34 0.47
CA SER A 284 -28.76 -2.50 1.13
C SER A 284 -28.45 -3.80 0.37
N GLY A 285 -28.81 -4.97 0.95
CA GLY A 285 -28.68 -6.27 0.30
C GLY A 285 -27.29 -6.90 0.36
N SER A 286 -26.34 -6.30 1.05
CA SER A 286 -25.01 -6.88 1.28
C SER A 286 -25.09 -8.02 2.31
N GLU A 287 -24.41 -9.13 2.03
CA GLU A 287 -24.38 -10.30 2.90
C GLU A 287 -22.95 -10.58 3.40
N PHE A 288 -22.82 -11.18 4.57
CA PHE A 288 -21.55 -11.68 5.07
C PHE A 288 -21.65 -13.16 5.32
N ILE A 289 -20.80 -13.93 4.66
CA ILE A 289 -20.77 -15.39 4.74
C ILE A 289 -19.62 -15.76 5.69
N PRO A 290 -19.92 -16.24 6.91
CA PRO A 290 -18.87 -16.61 7.87
C PRO A 290 -17.95 -17.70 7.33
N ALA A 291 -16.67 -17.59 7.58
CA ALA A 291 -15.70 -18.62 7.24
C ALA A 291 -15.79 -19.79 8.23
N GLU A 292 -15.59 -21.00 7.75
CA GLU A 292 -15.48 -22.18 8.63
C GLU A 292 -14.31 -22.07 9.62
N ARG A 293 -13.27 -21.35 9.23
CA ARG A 293 -12.07 -21.13 10.03
C ARG A 293 -11.57 -19.71 9.87
N TYR A 294 -11.33 -19.04 10.99
CA TYR A 294 -10.64 -17.75 11.01
C TYR A 294 -9.21 -17.88 10.48
N THR A 295 -8.85 -17.03 9.53
CA THR A 295 -7.50 -16.96 8.95
C THR A 295 -7.03 -15.52 8.84
N VAL A 296 -5.71 -15.34 8.83
CA VAL A 296 -5.10 -14.03 8.59
C VAL A 296 -4.19 -14.11 7.38
N LYS A 297 -4.19 -13.10 6.53
CA LYS A 297 -3.21 -12.95 5.46
C LYS A 297 -1.88 -12.54 6.10
N LEU A 298 -0.82 -13.28 5.78
CA LEU A 298 0.54 -12.88 6.12
C LEU A 298 1.14 -12.08 4.98
N GLU A 299 1.84 -11.03 5.31
CA GLU A 299 2.54 -10.15 4.37
C GLU A 299 3.98 -9.99 4.86
N GLY A 300 4.93 -10.54 4.12
CA GLY A 300 6.34 -10.50 4.48
C GLY A 300 7.18 -9.70 3.50
N ALA A 301 8.25 -9.09 3.98
CA ALA A 301 9.23 -8.36 3.18
C ALA A 301 10.60 -9.01 3.27
N GLU A 302 10.98 -9.74 2.22
CA GLU A 302 12.29 -10.36 2.08
C GLU A 302 13.26 -9.40 1.39
N LYS A 303 14.41 -9.12 2.02
CA LYS A 303 15.47 -8.34 1.39
C LYS A 303 16.15 -9.19 0.31
N VAL A 304 16.17 -8.69 -0.93
CA VAL A 304 16.74 -9.39 -2.08
C VAL A 304 18.07 -8.83 -2.55
N GLY A 305 18.50 -7.70 -2.02
CA GLY A 305 19.78 -7.07 -2.33
C GLY A 305 19.73 -5.56 -2.21
N TYR A 306 20.68 -4.91 -2.88
CA TYR A 306 20.80 -3.46 -2.98
C TYR A 306 20.75 -3.05 -4.45
N GLN A 307 20.22 -1.90 -4.73
CA GLN A 307 20.01 -1.45 -6.10
C GLN A 307 20.67 -0.10 -6.38
N SER A 308 21.31 -0.02 -7.56
CA SER A 308 21.71 1.22 -8.19
C SER A 308 20.99 1.35 -9.52
N VAL A 309 20.60 2.56 -9.91
CA VAL A 309 19.84 2.84 -11.12
C VAL A 309 20.58 3.86 -11.98
N ILE A 310 20.63 3.62 -13.28
CA ILE A 310 21.08 4.61 -14.28
C ILE A 310 19.85 5.05 -15.06
N ILE A 311 19.70 6.36 -15.21
CA ILE A 311 18.73 6.96 -16.12
C ILE A 311 19.53 7.51 -17.30
N GLY A 312 19.19 7.09 -18.49
CA GLY A 312 19.84 7.54 -19.70
C GLY A 312 18.87 7.67 -20.87
N SER A 313 19.20 8.50 -21.85
CA SER A 313 18.36 8.68 -23.02
C SER A 313 19.15 8.47 -24.31
N ILE A 314 18.42 8.04 -25.34
CA ILE A 314 18.92 7.84 -26.69
C ILE A 314 18.04 8.64 -27.66
N ARG A 315 18.67 9.53 -28.45
CA ARG A 315 17.97 10.40 -29.39
C ARG A 315 18.29 10.10 -30.86
N ASP A 316 19.42 9.41 -31.11
CA ASP A 316 19.85 9.09 -32.46
C ASP A 316 18.93 8.07 -33.13
N PRO A 317 18.38 8.35 -34.32
CA PRO A 317 17.43 7.46 -34.99
C PRO A 317 18.05 6.13 -35.42
N PHE A 318 19.36 6.06 -35.67
CA PHE A 318 20.04 4.82 -36.01
C PHE A 318 20.12 3.90 -34.79
N PHE A 319 20.38 4.47 -33.60
CA PHE A 319 20.36 3.72 -32.35
C PHE A 319 18.95 3.26 -31.99
N ILE A 320 17.94 4.12 -32.13
CA ILE A 320 16.54 3.78 -31.83
C ILE A 320 16.09 2.55 -32.63
N ARG A 321 16.41 2.50 -33.92
CA ARG A 321 16.06 1.35 -34.77
C ARG A 321 16.76 0.05 -34.38
N GLN A 322 17.95 0.14 -33.79
CA GLN A 322 18.81 -1.00 -33.43
C GLN A 322 18.84 -1.25 -31.89
N ILE A 323 17.88 -0.70 -31.16
CA ILE A 323 17.94 -0.70 -29.70
C ILE A 323 17.92 -2.11 -29.08
N ASP A 324 17.24 -3.08 -29.71
CA ASP A 324 17.15 -4.44 -29.21
C ASP A 324 18.50 -5.16 -29.34
N ASP A 325 19.09 -5.14 -30.52
CA ASP A 325 20.43 -5.69 -30.75
C ASP A 325 21.47 -5.03 -29.82
N TRP A 326 21.40 -3.71 -29.72
CA TRP A 326 22.33 -2.97 -28.87
C TRP A 326 22.18 -3.35 -27.37
N THR A 327 20.96 -3.49 -26.83
CA THR A 327 20.75 -3.88 -25.44
C THR A 327 21.20 -5.30 -25.16
N GLU A 328 20.95 -6.25 -26.07
CA GLU A 328 21.44 -7.63 -25.95
C GLU A 328 22.95 -7.67 -25.90
N ARG A 329 23.63 -7.01 -26.82
CA ARG A 329 25.11 -6.93 -26.86
C ARG A 329 25.67 -6.21 -25.64
N LEU A 330 24.98 -5.17 -25.15
CA LEU A 330 25.38 -4.47 -23.93
C LEU A 330 25.36 -5.43 -22.72
N LEU A 331 24.30 -6.19 -22.55
CA LEU A 331 24.20 -7.16 -21.45
C LEU A 331 25.31 -8.21 -21.51
N VAL A 332 25.56 -8.78 -22.70
CA VAL A 332 26.65 -9.75 -22.89
C VAL A 332 28.01 -9.15 -22.49
N ARG A 333 28.32 -7.93 -22.93
CA ARG A 333 29.58 -7.25 -22.56
C ARG A 333 29.65 -6.91 -21.08
N CYS A 334 28.55 -6.49 -20.48
CA CYS A 334 28.52 -6.20 -19.04
C CYS A 334 28.78 -7.46 -18.22
N HIS A 335 28.13 -8.58 -18.51
CA HIS A 335 28.36 -9.84 -17.81
C HIS A 335 29.80 -10.34 -17.98
N ALA A 336 30.37 -10.24 -19.18
CA ALA A 336 31.77 -10.58 -19.44
C ALA A 336 32.71 -9.69 -18.60
N ARG A 337 32.43 -8.39 -18.52
CA ARG A 337 33.26 -7.45 -17.75
C ARG A 337 33.12 -7.67 -16.24
N VAL A 338 31.93 -7.94 -15.72
CA VAL A 338 31.72 -8.31 -14.31
C VAL A 338 32.51 -9.55 -13.98
N LYS A 339 32.49 -10.59 -14.82
CA LYS A 339 33.30 -11.81 -14.63
C LYS A 339 34.81 -11.50 -14.60
N GLN A 340 35.30 -10.61 -15.45
CA GLN A 340 36.72 -10.19 -15.44
C GLN A 340 37.11 -9.46 -14.15
N VAL A 341 36.24 -8.62 -13.62
CA VAL A 341 36.50 -7.80 -12.43
C VAL A 341 36.39 -8.61 -11.14
N TYR A 342 35.35 -9.43 -11.01
CA TYR A 342 35.01 -10.10 -9.78
C TYR A 342 35.47 -11.59 -9.73
N GLY A 343 35.69 -12.21 -10.90
CA GLY A 343 36.03 -13.64 -10.97
C GLY A 343 34.94 -14.52 -10.36
N GLU A 344 35.35 -15.46 -9.52
CA GLU A 344 34.43 -16.38 -8.84
C GLU A 344 33.70 -15.77 -7.63
N ARG A 345 33.99 -14.54 -7.24
CA ARG A 345 33.30 -13.84 -6.15
C ARG A 345 31.92 -13.34 -6.50
N MET A 346 31.61 -13.25 -7.80
CA MET A 346 30.33 -12.76 -8.33
C MET A 346 29.93 -13.63 -9.51
N LYS A 347 29.01 -14.55 -9.31
CA LYS A 347 28.53 -15.48 -10.35
C LYS A 347 27.24 -14.95 -10.99
N PRO A 348 26.89 -15.44 -12.19
CA PRO A 348 25.56 -15.24 -12.72
C PRO A 348 24.50 -15.73 -11.73
N GLY A 349 23.54 -14.86 -11.39
CA GLY A 349 22.53 -15.11 -10.34
C GLY A 349 22.80 -14.39 -9.02
N ASP A 350 24.05 -14.02 -8.71
CA ASP A 350 24.37 -13.20 -7.52
C ASP A 350 24.03 -11.72 -7.77
N TYR A 351 23.92 -11.31 -9.03
CA TYR A 351 23.54 -9.95 -9.43
C TYR A 351 22.58 -9.99 -10.63
N HIS A 352 21.83 -8.91 -10.81
CA HIS A 352 20.91 -8.74 -11.93
C HIS A 352 21.12 -7.37 -12.59
N ILE A 353 21.06 -7.35 -13.93
CA ILE A 353 21.02 -6.13 -14.73
C ILE A 353 19.71 -6.18 -15.52
N ASN A 354 18.82 -5.22 -15.32
CA ASN A 354 17.56 -5.10 -16.03
C ASN A 354 17.52 -3.75 -16.75
N ILE A 355 17.07 -3.74 -17.99
CA ILE A 355 16.95 -2.53 -18.82
C ILE A 355 15.51 -2.35 -19.23
N ARG A 356 14.88 -1.27 -18.77
CA ARG A 356 13.55 -0.85 -19.19
C ARG A 356 13.68 0.25 -20.22
N ILE A 357 12.97 0.11 -21.35
CA ILE A 357 13.06 1.05 -22.46
C ILE A 357 11.72 1.78 -22.62
N TYR A 358 11.61 2.94 -21.96
CA TYR A 358 10.46 3.81 -22.13
C TYR A 358 10.47 4.47 -23.52
N GLY A 359 9.30 4.58 -24.12
CA GLY A 359 9.14 4.92 -25.54
C GLY A 359 9.07 3.67 -26.46
N LYS A 360 9.25 2.46 -25.86
CA LYS A 360 9.07 1.17 -26.53
C LYS A 360 8.15 0.26 -25.70
N ASN A 361 8.68 -0.38 -24.67
CA ASN A 361 7.97 -1.38 -23.86
C ASN A 361 8.29 -1.29 -22.37
N GLY A 362 8.78 -0.17 -21.89
CA GLY A 362 9.26 0.00 -20.51
C GLY A 362 8.20 -0.26 -19.43
N THR A 363 6.91 -0.07 -19.74
CA THR A 363 5.79 -0.29 -18.83
C THR A 363 5.32 -1.74 -18.84
N MET A 364 5.02 -2.30 -20.00
CA MET A 364 4.39 -3.61 -20.15
C MET A 364 5.39 -4.74 -20.47
N GLY A 365 6.65 -4.42 -20.75
CA GLY A 365 7.68 -5.42 -21.10
C GLY A 365 7.26 -6.27 -22.30
N PRO A 366 7.35 -7.62 -22.20
CA PRO A 366 6.97 -8.51 -23.29
C PRO A 366 5.49 -8.47 -23.69
N LEU A 367 4.61 -7.97 -22.80
CA LEU A 367 3.17 -7.86 -23.02
C LEU A 367 2.78 -6.61 -23.83
N GLU A 368 3.72 -5.72 -24.15
CA GLU A 368 3.45 -4.53 -24.97
C GLU A 368 2.89 -4.95 -26.36
N PRO A 369 1.64 -4.55 -26.71
CA PRO A 369 1.03 -4.94 -27.97
C PRO A 369 1.61 -4.16 -29.17
N VAL A 370 2.05 -2.91 -28.97
CA VAL A 370 2.62 -2.07 -30.05
C VAL A 370 4.09 -2.41 -30.21
N LYS A 371 4.45 -2.96 -31.37
CA LYS A 371 5.82 -3.41 -31.66
C LYS A 371 6.66 -2.36 -32.37
N GLU A 372 6.02 -1.42 -33.06
CA GLU A 372 6.70 -0.34 -33.79
C GLU A 372 7.08 0.80 -32.82
N ILE A 373 8.32 1.25 -32.90
CA ILE A 373 8.81 2.41 -32.15
C ILE A 373 8.53 3.67 -32.97
N THR A 374 7.58 4.48 -32.51
CA THR A 374 7.17 5.73 -33.18
C THR A 374 7.73 6.99 -32.53
N THR A 375 8.38 6.83 -31.37
CA THR A 375 8.97 7.94 -30.62
C THR A 375 10.29 8.43 -31.23
N HIS A 376 10.62 9.70 -31.01
CA HIS A 376 11.87 10.30 -31.45
C HIS A 376 13.01 10.22 -30.42
N GLU A 377 12.74 9.74 -29.21
CA GLU A 377 13.75 9.47 -28.19
C GLU A 377 13.30 8.32 -27.29
N LEU A 378 14.25 7.63 -26.69
CA LEU A 378 14.03 6.57 -25.71
C LEU A 378 14.64 6.97 -24.36
N CYS A 379 13.95 6.65 -23.27
CA CYS A 379 14.51 6.71 -21.93
C CYS A 379 14.81 5.29 -21.43
N LEU A 380 16.05 5.04 -21.05
CA LEU A 380 16.50 3.78 -20.46
C LEU A 380 16.60 3.94 -18.96
N ILE A 381 15.90 3.07 -18.23
CA ILE A 381 16.11 2.86 -16.79
C ILE A 381 16.84 1.55 -16.65
N ILE A 382 18.12 1.62 -16.26
CA ILE A 382 18.98 0.45 -16.09
C ILE A 382 19.10 0.19 -14.59
N GLU A 383 18.56 -0.92 -14.14
CA GLU A 383 18.52 -1.35 -12.74
C GLU A 383 19.60 -2.39 -12.51
N VAL A 384 20.51 -2.13 -11.59
CA VAL A 384 21.55 -3.09 -11.16
C VAL A 384 21.27 -3.48 -9.72
N THR A 385 21.06 -4.77 -9.48
CA THR A 385 20.87 -5.33 -8.14
C THR A 385 22.05 -6.25 -7.81
N ALA A 386 22.60 -6.12 -6.59
CA ALA A 386 23.71 -6.92 -6.10
C ALA A 386 23.60 -7.15 -4.57
N PRO A 387 24.41 -8.06 -3.97
CA PRO A 387 24.37 -8.35 -2.53
C PRO A 387 24.66 -7.17 -1.62
N SER A 388 25.47 -6.20 -2.08
CA SER A 388 25.78 -4.96 -1.36
C SER A 388 25.60 -3.73 -2.24
N GLN A 389 25.49 -2.54 -1.61
CA GLN A 389 25.36 -1.27 -2.34
C GLN A 389 26.64 -0.98 -3.15
N ASP A 390 27.79 -1.25 -2.60
CA ASP A 390 29.09 -1.02 -3.27
C ASP A 390 29.21 -1.86 -4.53
N GLU A 391 28.79 -3.13 -4.49
CA GLU A 391 28.76 -4.00 -5.65
C GLU A 391 27.75 -3.54 -6.69
N ALA A 392 26.53 -3.16 -6.27
CA ALA A 392 25.52 -2.62 -7.18
C ALA A 392 26.03 -1.35 -7.89
N SER A 393 26.64 -0.42 -7.15
CA SER A 393 27.21 0.82 -7.67
C SER A 393 28.40 0.56 -8.62
N SER A 394 29.27 -0.37 -8.25
CA SER A 394 30.42 -0.75 -9.07
C SER A 394 29.97 -1.39 -10.41
N ILE A 395 29.01 -2.31 -10.35
CA ILE A 395 28.45 -2.93 -11.57
C ILE A 395 27.70 -1.89 -12.40
N ALA A 396 26.96 -0.96 -11.80
CA ALA A 396 26.33 0.15 -12.50
C ALA A 396 27.38 1.02 -13.23
N GLY A 397 28.53 1.27 -12.61
CA GLY A 397 29.67 1.93 -13.25
C GLY A 397 30.17 1.19 -14.49
N ILE A 398 30.26 -0.14 -14.41
CA ILE A 398 30.60 -0.98 -15.58
C ILE A 398 29.56 -0.84 -16.69
N VAL A 399 28.26 -0.96 -16.34
CA VAL A 399 27.16 -0.84 -17.32
C VAL A 399 27.16 0.52 -18.00
N ARG A 400 27.32 1.58 -17.21
CA ARG A 400 27.43 2.94 -17.78
C ARG A 400 28.58 3.05 -18.77
N HIS A 401 29.76 2.61 -18.38
CA HIS A 401 30.94 2.72 -19.26
C HIS A 401 30.76 1.93 -20.56
N GLN A 402 30.28 0.69 -20.46
CA GLN A 402 30.03 -0.14 -21.63
C GLN A 402 28.92 0.49 -22.52
N GLY A 403 27.82 0.98 -21.92
CA GLY A 403 26.72 1.60 -22.65
C GLY A 403 27.10 2.88 -23.38
N LEU A 404 27.98 3.69 -22.81
CA LEU A 404 28.47 4.90 -23.47
C LEU A 404 29.27 4.61 -24.75
N HIS A 405 29.99 3.49 -24.81
CA HIS A 405 30.98 3.22 -25.85
C HIS A 405 30.68 1.97 -26.70
N LEU A 406 29.51 1.35 -26.53
CA LEU A 406 29.12 0.23 -27.37
C LEU A 406 28.58 0.75 -28.71
N PRO A 407 29.27 0.50 -29.87
CA PRO A 407 28.80 0.97 -31.15
C PRO A 407 27.62 0.13 -31.68
N ILE A 408 26.92 0.68 -32.64
CA ILE A 408 25.91 -0.03 -33.46
C ILE A 408 26.49 -0.40 -34.83
N PRO A 409 25.97 -1.46 -35.51
CA PRO A 409 26.41 -1.84 -36.87
C PRO A 409 26.26 -0.72 -37.91
N GLU A 410 25.11 -0.03 -37.90
CA GLU A 410 24.93 1.19 -38.67
C GLU A 410 25.43 2.39 -37.89
N TRP A 411 26.64 2.82 -38.16
CA TRP A 411 27.26 3.89 -37.43
C TRP A 411 26.71 5.27 -37.80
N SER A 412 26.34 6.07 -36.80
CA SER A 412 25.79 7.42 -36.97
C SER A 412 26.82 8.53 -36.80
N GLY A 413 28.06 8.21 -36.45
CA GLY A 413 29.09 9.20 -36.11
C GLY A 413 29.10 9.65 -34.66
N LEU A 414 28.21 9.13 -33.81
CA LEU A 414 28.21 9.44 -32.39
C LEU A 414 29.37 8.78 -31.66
N ILE A 415 30.03 9.55 -30.77
CA ILE A 415 31.06 9.03 -29.87
C ILE A 415 30.44 8.30 -28.68
N THR A 416 29.28 8.77 -28.25
CA THR A 416 28.51 8.20 -27.12
C THR A 416 27.06 8.00 -27.49
N ALA A 417 26.50 6.85 -27.08
CA ALA A 417 25.12 6.51 -27.38
C ALA A 417 24.14 7.04 -26.32
N LEU A 418 24.57 7.03 -25.05
CA LEU A 418 23.71 7.23 -23.88
C LEU A 418 23.95 8.59 -23.24
N ALA A 419 22.93 9.45 -23.20
CA ALA A 419 22.94 10.71 -22.49
C ALA A 419 22.42 10.52 -21.06
N CYS A 420 23.27 10.76 -20.04
CA CYS A 420 22.91 10.66 -18.63
C CYS A 420 22.71 12.04 -18.02
N PRO A 421 21.54 12.34 -17.43
CA PRO A 421 21.26 13.69 -16.87
C PRO A 421 21.97 13.96 -15.53
N TYR A 422 22.51 12.93 -14.88
CA TYR A 422 23.13 13.06 -13.55
C TYR A 422 24.63 12.76 -13.58
N ASN A 423 25.35 13.36 -12.60
CA ASN A 423 26.76 13.07 -12.35
C ASN A 423 26.97 12.95 -10.82
N PRO A 424 27.32 11.76 -10.29
CA PRO A 424 27.51 10.48 -11.01
C PRO A 424 26.23 10.00 -11.69
N ALA A 425 26.38 9.23 -12.78
CA ALA A 425 25.26 8.80 -13.60
C ALA A 425 24.36 7.73 -12.93
N HIS A 426 24.89 6.97 -11.99
CA HIS A 426 24.12 6.03 -11.20
C HIS A 426 23.64 6.66 -9.89
N LEU A 427 22.45 6.25 -9.49
CA LEU A 427 21.79 6.68 -8.26
C LEU A 427 21.59 5.46 -7.36
N ASP A 428 22.08 5.52 -6.14
CA ASP A 428 21.91 4.45 -5.18
C ASP A 428 20.51 4.50 -4.55
N ARG A 429 19.78 3.39 -4.64
CA ARG A 429 18.45 3.27 -4.07
C ARG A 429 18.41 2.62 -2.68
N GLY A 430 19.51 1.99 -2.28
CA GLY A 430 19.57 1.22 -1.04
C GLY A 430 18.98 -0.19 -1.18
N PRO A 431 18.54 -0.78 -0.06
CA PRO A 431 18.01 -2.14 -0.05
C PRO A 431 16.69 -2.23 -0.81
N ILE A 432 16.51 -3.34 -1.53
CA ILE A 432 15.25 -3.68 -2.21
C ILE A 432 14.67 -4.96 -1.66
N PHE A 433 13.35 -5.05 -1.75
CA PHE A 433 12.58 -6.12 -1.13
C PHE A 433 11.62 -6.74 -2.15
N ARG A 434 11.20 -7.98 -1.84
CA ARG A 434 10.06 -8.62 -2.49
C ARG A 434 9.07 -9.10 -1.43
N PHE A 435 7.81 -9.24 -1.80
CA PHE A 435 6.83 -9.90 -0.95
C PHE A 435 7.08 -11.41 -0.88
N ASN A 436 6.75 -11.99 0.25
CA ASN A 436 6.70 -13.43 0.48
C ASN A 436 5.48 -13.81 1.33
#